data_3a2890271cc612ff1629e7c7419fe19e
#
_entry.id   3a2890271cc612ff1629e7c7419fe19e
#
_cell.length_a   1.000
_cell.length_b   1.000
_cell.length_c   1.000
_cell.angle_alpha   90.00
_cell.angle_beta   90.00
_cell.angle_gamma   90.00
#
_symmetry.space_group_name_H-M   'P 1'
#
loop_
_entity.id
_entity.type
_entity.pdbx_description
1 polymer ?
#
loop_
_entity_poly.entity_id
_entity_poly.type
_entity_poly.pdbx_seq_one_letter_code
_entity_poly.pdbx_strand_id
1 'polypeptide(L)'
;MKKLLGTTALVAAAFATAPAMAADKIKMKVGGYFVGAIAAVFDADLGAGGATDERTIRFAREAEVHFKGSTTLDNGVEVGVKFELEGGDDQSATFDNLDEAYIWVEGAFGEFQFGDQDGVGDQMPIVAPSPFLEHFANDTDLDPIGGVFDGGINTVPDFSGDSTKIIYFTPRLAGFQAGLSFAPERSELSGDETYSDAISGDDTYENIFEAGLTWEYGFNGVDLGASFVYVTAEDNGVAVNDVDDWAVGASVGFAGFTVGGAYGEKESASSGNEEYKAWDIGVTYGTGPWTFGVEYAAADRDENNALGGVQEIDDTAIIGGVAYSLGGGANVSLGYKYGEGDANNREGSALFTEFGVKF
;
A
#
# COMPACT_ATOMS: atom_id res chain seq x y z
N MET A 1 -30.14 -10.08 4.49
CA MET A 1 -29.90 -11.31 5.29
C MET A 1 -30.16 -12.65 4.57
N LYS A 2 -31.19 -12.88 3.76
CA LYS A 2 -31.42 -14.18 3.10
C LYS A 2 -30.51 -14.49 1.89
N LYS A 3 -29.77 -13.53 1.36
CA LYS A 3 -28.86 -13.71 0.21
C LYS A 3 -27.42 -14.05 0.60
N LEU A 4 -26.96 -13.63 1.78
CA LEU A 4 -25.61 -13.96 2.28
C LEU A 4 -25.44 -15.44 2.67
N LEU A 5 -26.51 -16.09 3.18
CA LEU A 5 -26.48 -17.51 3.57
C LEU A 5 -26.18 -18.47 2.39
N GLY A 6 -26.43 -18.03 1.15
CA GLY A 6 -26.11 -18.81 -0.04
C GLY A 6 -24.62 -18.88 -0.38
N THR A 7 -23.87 -17.83 -0.09
CA THR A 7 -22.44 -17.72 -0.44
C THR A 7 -21.57 -18.48 0.55
N THR A 8 -21.90 -18.41 1.83
CA THR A 8 -21.18 -19.16 2.88
C THR A 8 -21.31 -20.69 2.69
N ALA A 9 -22.47 -21.16 2.20
CA ALA A 9 -22.68 -22.58 1.92
C ALA A 9 -21.90 -23.08 0.68
N LEU A 10 -21.60 -22.22 -0.28
CA LEU A 10 -20.84 -22.58 -1.48
C LEU A 10 -19.34 -22.77 -1.17
N VAL A 11 -18.76 -21.93 -0.31
CA VAL A 11 -17.37 -22.07 0.14
C VAL A 11 -17.20 -23.37 0.94
N ALA A 12 -18.13 -23.68 1.86
CA ALA A 12 -18.08 -24.91 2.64
C ALA A 12 -18.24 -26.19 1.78
N ALA A 13 -18.96 -26.12 0.66
CA ALA A 13 -19.16 -27.27 -0.23
C ALA A 13 -17.91 -27.61 -1.07
N ALA A 14 -17.04 -26.65 -1.35
CA ALA A 14 -15.79 -26.88 -2.09
C ALA A 14 -14.79 -27.75 -1.31
N PHE A 15 -14.89 -27.80 0.01
CA PHE A 15 -14.00 -28.58 0.88
C PHE A 15 -14.49 -30.00 1.19
N ALA A 16 -15.71 -30.39 0.79
CA ALA A 16 -16.39 -31.58 1.31
C ALA A 16 -16.16 -32.89 0.52
N THR A 17 -15.34 -32.93 -0.54
CA THR A 17 -15.39 -34.04 -1.51
C THR A 17 -14.17 -34.96 -1.59
N ALA A 18 -13.18 -34.89 -0.71
CA ALA A 18 -12.04 -35.79 -0.71
C ALA A 18 -11.88 -36.52 0.63
N PRO A 19 -11.53 -37.84 0.65
CA PRO A 19 -11.11 -38.49 1.87
C PRO A 19 -9.81 -37.84 2.35
N ALA A 20 -9.79 -37.40 3.63
CA ALA A 20 -8.61 -36.81 4.22
C ALA A 20 -7.46 -37.85 4.28
N MET A 21 -6.57 -37.82 3.32
CA MET A 21 -5.22 -38.34 3.48
C MET A 21 -4.43 -37.25 4.22
N ALA A 22 -3.45 -37.64 5.01
CA ALA A 22 -2.75 -36.66 5.85
C ALA A 22 -1.81 -35.80 5.00
N ALA A 23 -2.27 -34.61 4.59
CA ALA A 23 -1.39 -33.59 4.06
C ALA A 23 -0.22 -33.32 5.05
N ASP A 24 0.93 -33.00 4.54
CA ASP A 24 2.07 -32.60 5.38
C ASP A 24 1.70 -31.40 6.24
N LYS A 25 2.23 -31.36 7.45
CA LYS A 25 2.05 -30.18 8.31
C LYS A 25 2.68 -28.96 7.66
N ILE A 26 2.02 -27.82 7.83
CA ILE A 26 2.55 -26.52 7.42
C ILE A 26 3.95 -26.33 8.00
N LYS A 27 4.89 -25.98 7.14
CA LYS A 27 6.27 -25.65 7.51
C LYS A 27 6.46 -24.16 7.36
N MET A 28 6.66 -23.49 8.50
CA MET A 28 6.93 -22.06 8.51
C MET A 28 8.31 -21.74 7.95
N LYS A 29 8.39 -20.71 7.14
CA LYS A 29 9.62 -20.05 6.69
C LYS A 29 9.68 -18.69 7.36
N VAL A 30 10.88 -18.24 7.64
CA VAL A 30 11.14 -16.88 8.11
C VAL A 30 11.78 -16.12 6.96
N GLY A 31 11.28 -14.95 6.68
CA GLY A 31 11.81 -13.98 5.73
C GLY A 31 11.66 -12.58 6.30
N GLY A 32 11.89 -11.59 5.49
CA GLY A 32 11.70 -10.20 5.89
C GLY A 32 12.69 -9.27 5.23
N TYR A 33 12.71 -8.04 5.71
CA TYR A 33 13.66 -7.05 5.24
C TYR A 33 14.04 -6.05 6.33
N PHE A 34 15.12 -5.36 6.09
CA PHE A 34 15.54 -4.17 6.83
C PHE A 34 16.06 -3.15 5.84
N VAL A 35 15.54 -1.93 5.87
CA VAL A 35 16.05 -0.77 5.16
C VAL A 35 16.45 0.29 6.17
N GLY A 36 17.69 0.75 6.09
CA GLY A 36 18.17 1.90 6.85
C GLY A 36 18.50 3.05 5.90
N ALA A 37 18.08 4.25 6.22
CA ALA A 37 18.29 5.44 5.42
C ALA A 37 19.01 6.54 6.19
N ILE A 38 19.83 7.29 5.48
CA ILE A 38 20.48 8.52 5.98
C ILE A 38 20.22 9.62 4.95
N ALA A 39 19.65 10.72 5.40
CA ALA A 39 19.38 11.89 4.57
C ALA A 39 20.12 13.13 5.07
N ALA A 40 20.65 13.91 4.14
CA ALA A 40 21.09 15.29 4.37
C ALA A 40 20.04 16.22 3.76
N VAL A 41 19.37 16.98 4.62
CA VAL A 41 18.29 17.90 4.25
C VAL A 41 18.84 19.28 4.00
N PHE A 42 18.39 19.90 2.92
CA PHE A 42 18.74 21.24 2.51
C PHE A 42 17.46 22.05 2.32
N ASP A 43 17.48 23.29 2.75
CA ASP A 43 16.41 24.26 2.49
C ASP A 43 14.99 23.75 2.84
N ALA A 44 14.86 23.08 4.01
CA ALA A 44 13.55 22.71 4.50
C ALA A 44 12.85 23.94 5.11
N ASP A 45 11.93 24.54 4.38
CA ASP A 45 10.98 25.53 4.89
C ASP A 45 9.64 24.85 5.17
N LEU A 46 9.31 24.68 6.44
CA LEU A 46 8.04 24.08 6.86
C LEU A 46 6.92 25.11 7.03
N GLY A 47 7.11 26.32 6.54
CA GLY A 47 6.09 27.37 6.54
C GLY A 47 5.78 27.97 7.91
N ALA A 48 4.73 28.77 7.98
CA ALA A 48 4.32 29.48 9.19
C ALA A 48 3.76 28.51 10.24
N GLY A 49 4.55 28.22 11.28
CA GLY A 49 4.19 27.30 12.36
C GLY A 49 5.04 26.03 12.41
N GLY A 50 5.87 25.80 11.42
CA GLY A 50 6.84 24.72 11.41
C GLY A 50 7.98 24.94 12.42
N ALA A 51 8.69 23.86 12.78
CA ALA A 51 9.83 23.96 13.67
C ALA A 51 10.95 24.75 12.99
N THR A 52 11.43 25.80 13.66
CA THR A 52 12.47 26.69 13.13
C THR A 52 13.89 26.13 13.22
N ASP A 53 14.05 24.90 13.71
CA ASP A 53 15.36 24.27 13.96
C ASP A 53 15.33 22.80 13.46
N GLU A 54 15.32 22.64 12.13
CA GLU A 54 15.29 21.35 11.46
C GLU A 54 16.65 20.63 11.50
N ARG A 55 16.61 19.31 11.72
CA ARG A 55 17.82 18.47 11.65
C ARG A 55 18.30 18.36 10.21
N THR A 56 19.51 18.83 9.95
CA THR A 56 20.16 18.69 8.63
C THR A 56 20.46 17.23 8.29
N ILE A 57 20.74 16.38 9.28
CA ILE A 57 20.97 14.93 9.07
C ILE A 57 19.84 14.18 9.75
N ARG A 58 19.16 13.35 8.97
CA ARG A 58 18.06 12.50 9.41
C ARG A 58 18.39 11.04 9.20
N PHE A 59 17.90 10.20 10.09
CA PHE A 59 17.97 8.74 9.99
C PHE A 59 16.56 8.20 10.00
N ALA A 60 16.31 7.27 9.11
CA ALA A 60 15.07 6.51 9.04
C ALA A 60 15.37 5.02 8.92
N ARG A 61 14.41 4.20 9.24
CA ARG A 61 14.49 2.74 9.08
C ARG A 61 13.11 2.17 8.91
N GLU A 62 13.07 1.09 8.15
CA GLU A 62 11.92 0.23 7.96
C GLU A 62 12.38 -1.22 8.15
N ALA A 63 11.62 -2.04 8.85
CA ALA A 63 12.04 -3.42 9.12
C ALA A 63 10.86 -4.31 9.44
N GLU A 64 10.77 -5.43 8.73
CA GLU A 64 9.75 -6.45 8.97
C GLU A 64 10.33 -7.85 9.04
N VAL A 65 9.69 -8.68 9.83
CA VAL A 65 9.97 -10.12 9.91
C VAL A 65 8.70 -10.89 9.57
N HIS A 66 8.76 -11.67 8.49
CA HIS A 66 7.64 -12.43 7.97
C HIS A 66 7.74 -13.89 8.35
N PHE A 67 6.65 -14.47 8.87
CA PHE A 67 6.48 -15.89 9.09
C PHE A 67 5.42 -16.40 8.12
N LYS A 68 5.83 -17.08 7.05
CA LYS A 68 4.92 -17.59 6.03
C LYS A 68 5.04 -19.09 5.89
N GLY A 69 3.93 -19.80 5.83
CA GLY A 69 3.96 -21.24 5.62
C GLY A 69 2.69 -21.75 4.98
N SER A 70 2.81 -22.78 4.15
CA SER A 70 1.67 -23.42 3.49
C SER A 70 1.84 -24.92 3.38
N THR A 71 0.76 -25.59 3.02
CA THR A 71 0.72 -27.00 2.62
C THR A 71 -0.31 -27.21 1.53
N THR A 72 -0.06 -28.15 0.62
CA THR A 72 -1.01 -28.54 -0.40
C THR A 72 -1.78 -29.76 0.07
N LEU A 73 -3.10 -29.67 0.06
CA LEU A 73 -4.00 -30.77 0.39
C LEU A 73 -4.06 -31.78 -0.78
N ASP A 74 -4.55 -33.01 -0.51
CA ASP A 74 -4.64 -34.08 -1.51
C ASP A 74 -5.49 -33.75 -2.75
N ASN A 75 -6.41 -32.80 -2.61
CA ASN A 75 -7.24 -32.29 -3.72
C ASN A 75 -6.58 -31.19 -4.54
N GLY A 76 -5.30 -30.85 -4.26
CA GLY A 76 -4.54 -29.80 -4.92
C GLY A 76 -4.80 -28.37 -4.42
N VAL A 77 -5.63 -28.20 -3.38
CA VAL A 77 -5.84 -26.91 -2.73
C VAL A 77 -4.67 -26.61 -1.82
N GLU A 78 -4.09 -25.42 -1.93
CA GLU A 78 -3.12 -24.91 -0.99
C GLU A 78 -3.82 -24.16 0.14
N VAL A 79 -3.35 -24.37 1.37
CA VAL A 79 -3.74 -23.60 2.55
C VAL A 79 -2.49 -23.08 3.24
N GLY A 80 -2.53 -21.83 3.67
CA GLY A 80 -1.37 -21.22 4.29
C GLY A 80 -1.73 -20.16 5.32
N VAL A 81 -0.71 -19.64 5.98
CA VAL A 81 -0.78 -18.61 7.00
C VAL A 81 0.42 -17.69 6.88
N LYS A 82 0.21 -16.39 7.06
CA LYS A 82 1.25 -15.36 7.13
C LYS A 82 1.06 -14.56 8.40
N PHE A 83 2.18 -14.19 9.02
CA PHE A 83 2.28 -13.20 10.08
C PHE A 83 3.42 -12.26 9.72
N GLU A 84 3.22 -10.98 9.85
CA GLU A 84 4.23 -9.95 9.75
C GLU A 84 4.41 -9.25 11.07
N LEU A 85 5.64 -9.05 11.46
CA LEU A 85 6.02 -8.28 12.62
C LEU A 85 6.80 -7.08 12.13
N GLU A 86 6.23 -5.91 12.30
CA GLU A 86 6.90 -4.65 12.02
C GLU A 86 7.80 -4.23 13.17
N GLY A 87 8.99 -3.76 12.84
CA GLY A 87 10.03 -3.37 13.78
C GLY A 87 10.33 -1.88 13.74
N GLY A 88 9.69 -1.12 14.61
CA GLY A 88 10.31 0.16 14.91
C GLY A 88 9.56 1.43 14.73
N ASP A 89 8.34 1.39 14.41
CA ASP A 89 7.60 2.63 14.24
C ASP A 89 7.01 3.17 15.56
N ASP A 90 7.08 2.54 16.69
CA ASP A 90 6.23 3.01 17.74
C ASP A 90 6.89 3.68 18.95
N GLN A 91 6.56 4.95 19.09
CA GLN A 91 6.53 5.66 20.38
C GLN A 91 5.16 5.52 21.08
N SER A 92 4.22 4.78 20.54
CA SER A 92 2.94 4.45 21.14
C SER A 92 3.12 3.38 22.21
N ALA A 93 2.46 3.53 23.35
CA ALA A 93 2.57 2.64 24.49
C ALA A 93 1.72 1.36 24.34
N THR A 94 1.15 1.12 23.19
CA THR A 94 0.40 -0.09 22.85
C THR A 94 1.27 -0.93 21.91
N PHE A 95 1.80 -2.01 22.44
CA PHE A 95 2.65 -2.95 21.72
C PHE A 95 1.81 -3.83 20.77
N ASP A 96 1.30 -3.28 19.71
CA ASP A 96 0.88 -4.10 18.59
C ASP A 96 1.95 -4.00 17.51
N ASN A 97 2.76 -5.04 17.41
CA ASN A 97 3.82 -5.18 16.43
C ASN A 97 3.45 -6.26 15.40
N LEU A 98 2.20 -6.69 15.40
CA LEU A 98 1.69 -7.63 14.42
C LEU A 98 0.96 -6.81 13.35
N ASP A 99 1.65 -6.53 12.28
CA ASP A 99 1.19 -5.70 11.18
C ASP A 99 0.15 -6.46 10.34
N GLU A 100 0.52 -7.63 9.84
CA GLU A 100 -0.41 -8.50 9.13
C GLU A 100 -0.52 -9.89 9.77
N ALA A 101 -1.75 -10.42 9.80
CA ALA A 101 -2.03 -11.78 10.26
C ALA A 101 -3.20 -12.40 9.51
N TYR A 102 -2.94 -13.24 8.52
CA TYR A 102 -4.01 -13.83 7.73
C TYR A 102 -3.75 -15.29 7.31
N ILE A 103 -4.83 -15.96 6.93
CA ILE A 103 -4.82 -17.26 6.29
C ILE A 103 -5.23 -17.13 4.82
N TRP A 104 -4.72 -18.01 3.94
CA TRP A 104 -5.20 -18.11 2.57
C TRP A 104 -5.55 -19.53 2.19
N VAL A 105 -6.43 -19.63 1.18
CA VAL A 105 -6.80 -20.86 0.51
C VAL A 105 -6.78 -20.61 -0.99
N GLU A 106 -5.89 -21.32 -1.70
CA GLU A 106 -5.66 -21.13 -3.14
C GLU A 106 -5.91 -22.43 -3.92
N GLY A 107 -6.42 -22.30 -5.13
CA GLY A 107 -6.64 -23.43 -6.04
C GLY A 107 -6.99 -22.98 -7.47
N ALA A 108 -7.50 -23.90 -8.26
CA ALA A 108 -7.97 -23.57 -9.62
C ALA A 108 -9.12 -22.53 -9.66
N PHE A 109 -9.74 -22.29 -8.52
CA PHE A 109 -10.81 -21.30 -8.35
C PHE A 109 -10.28 -19.89 -8.06
N GLY A 110 -8.99 -19.71 -7.83
CA GLY A 110 -8.37 -18.49 -7.36
C GLY A 110 -7.94 -18.58 -5.90
N GLU A 111 -7.82 -17.44 -5.22
CA GLU A 111 -7.34 -17.33 -3.86
C GLU A 111 -8.35 -16.59 -2.97
N PHE A 112 -8.63 -17.14 -1.81
CA PHE A 112 -9.32 -16.47 -0.71
C PHE A 112 -8.34 -16.21 0.42
N GLN A 113 -8.40 -15.00 0.98
CA GLN A 113 -7.65 -14.61 2.16
C GLN A 113 -8.61 -14.14 3.25
N PHE A 114 -8.23 -14.30 4.52
CA PHE A 114 -9.00 -13.83 5.67
C PHE A 114 -8.06 -13.49 6.82
N GLY A 115 -8.19 -12.30 7.34
CA GLY A 115 -7.42 -11.77 8.45
C GLY A 115 -7.07 -10.30 8.27
N ASP A 116 -6.08 -9.85 9.02
CA ASP A 116 -5.59 -8.49 9.05
C ASP A 116 -4.53 -8.34 7.96
N GLN A 117 -4.80 -7.50 6.97
CA GLN A 117 -3.93 -7.27 5.82
C GLN A 117 -4.46 -6.15 4.92
N ASP A 118 -3.62 -5.68 4.02
CA ASP A 118 -3.98 -4.72 2.99
C ASP A 118 -5.14 -5.16 2.10
N GLY A 119 -5.95 -4.20 1.72
CA GLY A 119 -7.08 -4.41 0.82
C GLY A 119 -6.69 -4.51 -0.66
N VAL A 120 -7.68 -4.79 -1.49
CA VAL A 120 -7.53 -4.78 -2.96
C VAL A 120 -7.15 -3.37 -3.47
N GLY A 121 -7.57 -2.34 -2.75
CA GLY A 121 -7.24 -0.94 -3.04
C GLY A 121 -5.74 -0.67 -3.03
N ASP A 122 -5.00 -1.35 -2.15
CA ASP A 122 -3.54 -1.27 -2.07
C ASP A 122 -2.83 -2.35 -2.90
N GLN A 123 -3.25 -3.60 -2.81
CA GLN A 123 -2.53 -4.73 -3.42
C GLN A 123 -2.54 -4.75 -4.97
N MET A 124 -3.46 -4.07 -5.64
CA MET A 124 -3.64 -4.18 -7.11
C MET A 124 -3.23 -2.95 -7.93
N PRO A 125 -2.99 -1.76 -7.41
CA PRO A 125 -2.55 -0.62 -8.19
C PRO A 125 -1.21 -0.83 -8.89
N ILE A 126 -1.06 -0.24 -10.06
CA ILE A 126 0.23 -0.04 -10.73
C ILE A 126 0.54 1.44 -10.63
N VAL A 127 1.67 1.78 -10.05
CA VAL A 127 2.15 3.15 -9.84
C VAL A 127 3.46 3.40 -10.58
N ALA A 128 4.03 4.57 -10.44
CA ALA A 128 5.32 4.94 -11.00
C ALA A 128 6.43 4.00 -10.50
N PRO A 129 7.32 3.51 -11.38
CA PRO A 129 8.46 2.71 -10.96
C PRO A 129 9.54 3.58 -10.31
N SER A 130 10.06 3.13 -9.18
CA SER A 130 11.17 3.76 -8.46
C SER A 130 12.43 2.88 -8.46
N PRO A 131 13.64 3.46 -8.43
CA PRO A 131 14.88 2.70 -8.23
C PRO A 131 15.15 2.38 -6.75
N PHE A 132 14.41 2.99 -5.83
CA PHE A 132 14.61 2.88 -4.39
C PHE A 132 13.78 1.74 -3.79
N LEU A 133 14.08 1.41 -2.53
CA LEU A 133 13.36 0.37 -1.79
C LEU A 133 12.15 0.96 -1.04
N GLU A 134 12.35 2.09 -0.35
CA GLU A 134 11.36 2.69 0.54
C GLU A 134 11.24 4.22 0.37
N HIS A 135 11.80 4.79 -0.72
CA HIS A 135 11.67 6.21 -1.02
C HIS A 135 10.99 6.40 -2.37
N PHE A 136 9.85 7.10 -2.35
CA PHE A 136 9.02 7.36 -3.52
C PHE A 136 8.64 8.84 -3.59
N ALA A 137 8.19 9.31 -4.73
CA ALA A 137 7.65 10.67 -4.85
C ALA A 137 6.23 10.75 -4.27
N ASN A 138 5.48 9.65 -4.40
CA ASN A 138 4.08 9.52 -3.99
C ASN A 138 3.88 8.84 -2.63
N ASP A 139 4.92 8.72 -1.82
CA ASP A 139 4.86 8.07 -0.53
C ASP A 139 5.59 8.90 0.54
N THR A 140 5.11 8.83 1.76
CA THR A 140 5.58 9.63 2.90
C THR A 140 6.28 8.81 4.00
N ASP A 141 6.29 7.48 3.94
CA ASP A 141 6.74 6.63 5.05
C ASP A 141 8.19 6.89 5.45
N LEU A 142 9.14 6.75 4.54
CA LEU A 142 10.52 7.15 4.79
C LEU A 142 10.87 8.51 4.16
N ASP A 143 9.95 9.48 4.20
CA ASP A 143 10.18 10.77 3.56
C ASP A 143 11.35 11.54 4.18
N PRO A 144 12.47 11.75 3.44
CA PRO A 144 13.63 12.45 3.94
C PRO A 144 13.38 13.94 4.17
N ILE A 145 12.34 14.51 3.55
CA ILE A 145 11.91 15.91 3.70
C ILE A 145 10.59 16.03 4.46
N GLY A 146 10.25 15.03 5.28
CA GLY A 146 8.98 14.92 6.00
C GLY A 146 8.53 16.22 6.64
N GLY A 147 7.22 16.48 6.55
CA GLY A 147 6.58 17.72 6.99
C GLY A 147 6.46 18.81 5.90
N VAL A 148 6.99 18.58 4.69
CA VAL A 148 6.74 19.47 3.54
C VAL A 148 5.32 19.27 3.02
N PHE A 149 4.84 18.04 2.97
CA PHE A 149 3.48 17.72 2.52
C PHE A 149 2.53 17.60 3.71
N ASP A 150 1.33 18.11 3.57
CA ASP A 150 0.28 18.01 4.58
C ASP A 150 -0.70 16.91 4.13
N GLY A 151 -0.44 15.66 4.51
CA GLY A 151 -1.23 14.50 4.12
C GLY A 151 -0.67 13.71 2.93
N GLY A 152 0.51 14.07 2.44
CA GLY A 152 1.22 13.32 1.41
C GLY A 152 0.64 13.44 0.00
N ILE A 153 1.38 12.90 -0.98
CA ILE A 153 0.90 12.67 -2.33
C ILE A 153 0.64 11.16 -2.43
N ASN A 154 -0.60 10.72 -2.53
CA ASN A 154 -0.91 9.29 -2.61
C ASN A 154 -1.94 9.00 -3.70
N THR A 155 -1.52 8.29 -4.76
CA THR A 155 -2.35 7.89 -5.90
C THR A 155 -3.11 6.57 -5.64
N VAL A 156 -2.75 5.84 -4.57
CA VAL A 156 -3.34 4.55 -4.23
C VAL A 156 -4.53 4.77 -3.29
N PRO A 157 -5.73 4.24 -3.57
CA PRO A 157 -6.86 4.32 -2.67
C PRO A 157 -6.78 3.24 -1.57
N ASP A 158 -5.69 3.25 -0.81
CA ASP A 158 -5.55 2.44 0.39
C ASP A 158 -6.40 3.03 1.51
N PHE A 159 -7.61 2.52 1.67
CA PHE A 159 -8.55 3.02 2.66
C PHE A 159 -8.75 2.06 3.83
N SER A 160 -8.78 0.77 3.56
CA SER A 160 -9.02 -0.22 4.61
C SER A 160 -7.77 -0.58 5.43
N GLY A 161 -6.54 -0.19 4.96
CA GLY A 161 -5.29 -0.57 5.62
C GLY A 161 -5.28 -2.05 6.01
N ASP A 162 -4.67 -2.39 7.14
CA ASP A 162 -4.61 -3.77 7.65
C ASP A 162 -5.84 -4.23 8.41
N SER A 163 -6.99 -3.59 8.25
CA SER A 163 -8.21 -4.02 8.90
C SER A 163 -8.56 -5.48 8.61
N THR A 164 -9.24 -6.14 9.55
CA THR A 164 -9.69 -7.53 9.36
C THR A 164 -10.70 -7.64 8.23
N LYS A 165 -10.35 -8.39 7.19
CA LYS A 165 -11.16 -8.49 5.97
C LYS A 165 -11.15 -9.88 5.34
N ILE A 166 -12.03 -10.06 4.38
CA ILE A 166 -12.01 -11.18 3.44
C ILE A 166 -11.64 -10.64 2.05
N ILE A 167 -10.72 -11.32 1.38
CA ILE A 167 -10.30 -10.99 0.02
C ILE A 167 -10.48 -12.20 -0.89
N TYR A 168 -10.82 -11.94 -2.14
CA TYR A 168 -10.83 -12.95 -3.19
C TYR A 168 -10.13 -12.44 -4.45
N PHE A 169 -9.15 -13.19 -4.93
CA PHE A 169 -8.53 -12.99 -6.24
C PHE A 169 -8.92 -14.10 -7.20
N THR A 170 -9.33 -13.72 -8.41
CA THR A 170 -9.57 -14.70 -9.48
C THR A 170 -8.26 -15.32 -9.95
N PRO A 171 -8.30 -16.51 -10.55
CA PRO A 171 -7.17 -16.96 -11.35
C PRO A 171 -6.86 -15.95 -12.46
N ARG A 172 -5.56 -15.78 -12.78
CA ARG A 172 -5.15 -14.91 -13.89
C ARG A 172 -5.47 -15.57 -15.23
N LEU A 173 -6.34 -14.95 -16.03
CA LEU A 173 -6.79 -15.46 -17.34
C LEU A 173 -6.41 -14.46 -18.45
N ALA A 174 -5.61 -14.89 -19.41
CA ALA A 174 -5.11 -14.05 -20.50
C ALA A 174 -4.48 -12.73 -20.03
N GLY A 175 -3.83 -12.76 -18.88
CA GLY A 175 -3.24 -11.61 -18.23
C GLY A 175 -4.16 -10.85 -17.26
N PHE A 176 -5.47 -11.05 -17.31
CA PHE A 176 -6.42 -10.40 -16.41
C PHE A 176 -6.53 -11.12 -15.07
N GLN A 177 -6.60 -10.36 -13.99
CA GLN A 177 -6.96 -10.81 -12.65
C GLN A 177 -7.87 -9.77 -12.01
N ALA A 178 -8.98 -10.22 -11.41
CA ALA A 178 -9.85 -9.38 -10.60
C ALA A 178 -9.66 -9.71 -9.13
N GLY A 179 -9.78 -8.68 -8.28
CA GLY A 179 -9.76 -8.77 -6.82
C GLY A 179 -11.01 -8.13 -6.23
N LEU A 180 -11.47 -8.65 -5.11
CA LEU A 180 -12.56 -8.09 -4.29
C LEU A 180 -12.18 -8.24 -2.83
N SER A 181 -12.32 -7.19 -2.04
CA SER A 181 -12.20 -7.23 -0.59
C SER A 181 -13.42 -6.64 0.10
N PHE A 182 -13.65 -7.09 1.31
CA PHE A 182 -14.68 -6.58 2.20
C PHE A 182 -14.16 -6.56 3.64
N ALA A 183 -14.14 -5.38 4.24
CA ALA A 183 -13.92 -5.18 5.67
C ALA A 183 -15.19 -4.61 6.30
N PRO A 184 -15.67 -5.14 7.44
CA PRO A 184 -16.84 -4.58 8.11
C PRO A 184 -16.58 -3.20 8.71
N GLU A 185 -15.34 -2.90 9.08
CA GLU A 185 -14.84 -1.65 9.68
C GLU A 185 -13.35 -1.45 9.35
N ARG A 186 -12.78 -0.29 9.65
CA ARG A 186 -11.35 0.00 9.39
C ARG A 186 -10.40 -0.56 10.44
N SER A 187 -10.91 -1.00 11.59
CA SER A 187 -10.07 -1.51 12.66
C SER A 187 -9.67 -2.96 12.45
N GLU A 188 -8.53 -3.31 12.95
CA GLU A 188 -8.14 -4.68 13.20
C GLU A 188 -8.97 -5.24 14.36
N LEU A 189 -9.30 -6.53 14.30
CA LEU A 189 -9.92 -7.20 15.44
C LEU A 189 -8.90 -7.31 16.57
N SER A 190 -8.88 -6.32 17.45
CA SER A 190 -7.99 -6.31 18.61
C SER A 190 -8.27 -7.51 19.51
N GLY A 191 -7.46 -8.53 19.36
CA GLY A 191 -6.97 -9.53 20.30
C GLY A 191 -7.89 -10.32 21.19
N ASP A 192 -9.16 -10.09 21.31
CA ASP A 192 -9.99 -10.77 22.31
C ASP A 192 -11.23 -11.47 21.75
N GLU A 193 -11.04 -12.14 20.59
CA GLU A 193 -11.78 -13.35 20.14
C GLU A 193 -13.30 -13.32 20.24
N THR A 194 -13.91 -12.21 20.50
CA THR A 194 -15.35 -12.08 20.52
C THR A 194 -15.84 -11.38 19.27
N TYR A 195 -16.81 -11.99 18.59
CA TYR A 195 -17.58 -11.27 17.60
C TYR A 195 -18.09 -9.97 18.25
N SER A 196 -17.46 -8.84 17.93
CA SER A 196 -17.98 -7.56 18.36
C SER A 196 -19.19 -7.22 17.49
N ASP A 197 -20.31 -6.89 18.13
CA ASP A 197 -21.48 -6.29 17.51
C ASP A 197 -21.55 -4.79 17.82
N ALA A 198 -20.53 -4.28 18.51
CA ALA A 198 -20.37 -2.87 18.78
C ALA A 198 -19.35 -2.32 17.80
N ILE A 199 -19.76 -1.42 16.94
CA ILE A 199 -18.87 -0.53 16.21
C ILE A 199 -18.05 0.18 17.29
N SER A 200 -16.72 0.06 17.23
CA SER A 200 -15.85 0.76 18.18
C SER A 200 -16.15 2.25 18.01
N GLY A 201 -16.28 2.98 19.11
CA GLY A 201 -16.71 4.39 19.05
C GLY A 201 -15.70 5.32 18.36
N ASP A 202 -14.61 4.79 17.86
CA ASP A 202 -13.54 5.49 17.11
C ASP A 202 -13.61 5.22 15.59
N ASP A 203 -14.39 4.19 15.15
CA ASP A 203 -14.55 3.92 13.72
C ASP A 203 -15.61 4.81 13.09
N THR A 204 -15.13 5.60 12.14
CA THR A 204 -15.96 6.55 11.39
C THR A 204 -16.66 5.89 10.21
N TYR A 205 -16.14 4.74 9.73
CA TYR A 205 -16.59 4.08 8.50
C TYR A 205 -16.85 2.60 8.69
N GLU A 206 -17.86 2.10 7.98
CA GLU A 206 -18.26 0.70 7.98
C GLU A 206 -18.52 0.19 6.55
N ASN A 207 -18.65 -1.12 6.39
CA ASN A 207 -19.00 -1.76 5.12
C ASN A 207 -18.06 -1.38 3.98
N ILE A 208 -16.76 -1.48 4.19
CA ILE A 208 -15.73 -1.13 3.20
C ILE A 208 -15.67 -2.21 2.13
N PHE A 209 -15.93 -1.84 0.88
CA PHE A 209 -15.80 -2.69 -0.29
C PHE A 209 -14.72 -2.15 -1.22
N GLU A 210 -13.86 -3.05 -1.69
CA GLU A 210 -12.85 -2.72 -2.66
C GLU A 210 -12.92 -3.68 -3.84
N ALA A 211 -12.68 -3.18 -5.02
CA ALA A 211 -12.66 -3.95 -6.26
C ALA A 211 -11.47 -3.55 -7.13
N GLY A 212 -10.76 -4.52 -7.66
CA GLY A 212 -9.61 -4.29 -8.53
C GLY A 212 -9.64 -5.14 -9.79
N LEU A 213 -9.03 -4.64 -10.84
CA LEU A 213 -8.76 -5.35 -12.08
C LEU A 213 -7.35 -5.01 -12.55
N THR A 214 -6.50 -6.02 -12.72
CA THR A 214 -5.19 -5.87 -13.35
C THR A 214 -5.12 -6.64 -14.66
N TRP A 215 -4.33 -6.13 -15.58
CA TRP A 215 -3.94 -6.82 -16.80
C TRP A 215 -2.44 -6.71 -17.00
N GLU A 216 -1.77 -7.84 -17.13
CA GLU A 216 -0.34 -7.94 -17.38
C GLU A 216 -0.08 -8.84 -18.57
N TYR A 217 0.72 -8.37 -19.51
CA TYR A 217 0.97 -9.09 -20.74
C TYR A 217 2.41 -8.84 -21.24
N GLY A 218 3.15 -9.95 -21.42
CA GLY A 218 4.48 -9.94 -22.00
C GLY A 218 4.48 -10.41 -23.45
N PHE A 219 5.04 -9.62 -24.37
CA PHE A 219 5.15 -9.98 -25.78
C PHE A 219 6.43 -9.42 -26.42
N ASN A 220 7.25 -10.29 -27.01
CA ASN A 220 8.48 -9.94 -27.73
C ASN A 220 9.44 -9.03 -26.94
N GLY A 221 9.55 -9.22 -25.63
CA GLY A 221 10.43 -8.41 -24.75
C GLY A 221 9.85 -7.05 -24.39
N VAL A 222 8.56 -6.85 -24.64
CA VAL A 222 7.76 -5.75 -24.10
C VAL A 222 6.87 -6.31 -23.00
N ASP A 223 6.88 -5.72 -21.82
CA ASP A 223 6.00 -6.01 -20.71
C ASP A 223 5.00 -4.86 -20.56
N LEU A 224 3.71 -5.21 -20.49
CA LEU A 224 2.61 -4.25 -20.38
C LEU A 224 1.84 -4.52 -19.10
N GLY A 225 1.50 -3.48 -18.36
CA GLY A 225 0.65 -3.52 -17.20
C GLY A 225 -0.44 -2.46 -17.26
N ALA A 226 -1.63 -2.78 -16.76
CA ALA A 226 -2.69 -1.83 -16.50
C ALA A 226 -3.46 -2.25 -15.24
N SER A 227 -3.91 -1.30 -14.46
CA SER A 227 -4.73 -1.53 -13.26
C SER A 227 -5.87 -0.53 -13.18
N PHE A 228 -6.93 -0.96 -12.53
CA PHE A 228 -8.03 -0.13 -12.04
C PHE A 228 -8.43 -0.65 -10.67
N VAL A 229 -8.61 0.23 -9.71
CA VAL A 229 -9.12 -0.08 -8.38
C VAL A 229 -10.21 0.92 -8.00
N TYR A 230 -11.15 0.47 -7.20
CA TYR A 230 -12.24 1.26 -6.65
C TYR A 230 -12.51 0.83 -5.22
N VAL A 231 -12.69 1.81 -4.34
CA VAL A 231 -12.96 1.63 -2.91
C VAL A 231 -14.18 2.44 -2.54
N THR A 232 -15.07 1.86 -1.75
CA THR A 232 -16.22 2.57 -1.18
C THR A 232 -16.44 2.13 0.27
N ALA A 233 -16.85 3.05 1.12
CA ALA A 233 -17.19 2.79 2.52
C ALA A 233 -18.35 3.67 2.95
N GLU A 234 -19.19 3.15 3.86
CA GLU A 234 -20.34 3.87 4.42
C GLU A 234 -19.89 4.64 5.67
N ASP A 235 -20.31 5.91 5.78
CA ASP A 235 -20.20 6.68 7.02
C ASP A 235 -21.15 6.13 8.07
N ASN A 236 -20.66 5.83 9.26
CA ASN A 236 -21.49 5.38 10.38
C ASN A 236 -22.25 6.52 11.10
N GLY A 237 -22.32 7.72 10.52
CA GLY A 237 -23.01 8.90 11.04
C GLY A 237 -22.13 9.83 11.88
N VAL A 238 -20.83 9.67 11.83
CA VAL A 238 -19.82 10.48 12.51
C VAL A 238 -18.98 11.31 11.51
N ALA A 239 -18.68 10.73 10.34
CA ALA A 239 -18.05 11.43 9.23
C ALA A 239 -19.05 12.32 8.47
N VAL A 240 -18.58 13.01 7.48
CA VAL A 240 -19.39 13.96 6.72
C VAL A 240 -19.93 13.34 5.42
N ASN A 241 -19.23 12.35 4.86
CA ASN A 241 -19.59 11.70 3.59
C ASN A 241 -19.13 10.23 3.57
N ASP A 242 -19.79 9.42 2.73
CA ASP A 242 -19.31 8.11 2.32
C ASP A 242 -17.99 8.24 1.54
N VAL A 243 -17.26 7.15 1.41
CA VAL A 243 -16.01 7.08 0.65
C VAL A 243 -16.30 6.56 -0.75
N ASP A 244 -15.75 7.24 -1.76
CA ASP A 244 -15.75 6.82 -3.15
C ASP A 244 -14.39 7.16 -3.78
N ASP A 245 -13.41 6.25 -3.62
CA ASP A 245 -12.04 6.42 -4.08
C ASP A 245 -11.76 5.49 -5.27
N TRP A 246 -10.99 5.96 -6.25
CA TRP A 246 -10.58 5.11 -7.36
C TRP A 246 -9.22 5.50 -7.91
N ALA A 247 -8.52 4.54 -8.53
CA ALA A 247 -7.28 4.80 -9.26
C ALA A 247 -7.17 3.95 -10.53
N VAL A 248 -6.44 4.49 -11.50
CA VAL A 248 -5.98 3.79 -12.71
C VAL A 248 -4.47 3.90 -12.80
N GLY A 249 -3.83 2.81 -13.23
CA GLY A 249 -2.40 2.78 -13.45
C GLY A 249 -2.02 2.02 -14.70
N ALA A 250 -0.84 2.35 -15.26
CA ALA A 250 -0.30 1.63 -16.40
C ALA A 250 1.23 1.62 -16.38
N SER A 251 1.82 0.56 -16.95
CA SER A 251 3.27 0.46 -17.13
C SER A 251 3.66 -0.20 -18.45
N VAL A 252 4.83 0.17 -18.95
CA VAL A 252 5.47 -0.44 -20.13
C VAL A 252 6.94 -0.70 -19.83
N GLY A 253 7.36 -1.97 -19.95
CA GLY A 253 8.74 -2.42 -19.85
C GLY A 253 9.30 -2.78 -21.23
N PHE A 254 10.51 -2.31 -21.57
CA PHE A 254 11.23 -2.71 -22.77
C PHE A 254 12.73 -2.40 -22.68
N ALA A 255 13.56 -3.38 -23.04
CA ALA A 255 15.02 -3.23 -23.15
C ALA A 255 15.71 -2.66 -21.89
N GLY A 256 15.22 -3.03 -20.71
CA GLY A 256 15.70 -2.55 -19.41
C GLY A 256 15.03 -1.26 -18.92
N PHE A 257 14.27 -0.57 -19.77
CA PHE A 257 13.45 0.56 -19.35
C PHE A 257 12.09 0.07 -18.82
N THR A 258 11.59 0.72 -17.77
CA THR A 258 10.20 0.66 -17.34
C THR A 258 9.70 2.09 -17.19
N VAL A 259 8.57 2.39 -17.82
CA VAL A 259 7.83 3.65 -17.65
C VAL A 259 6.46 3.28 -17.11
N GLY A 260 6.00 3.98 -16.10
CA GLY A 260 4.68 3.74 -15.52
C GLY A 260 4.20 4.95 -14.74
N GLY A 261 2.95 4.88 -14.31
CA GLY A 261 2.34 5.90 -13.50
C GLY A 261 0.88 5.58 -13.20
N ALA A 262 0.31 6.32 -12.28
CA ALA A 262 -1.06 6.24 -11.85
C ALA A 262 -1.74 7.60 -11.79
N TYR A 263 -3.06 7.56 -11.73
CA TYR A 263 -3.93 8.67 -11.40
C TYR A 263 -5.03 8.17 -10.48
N GLY A 264 -5.28 8.88 -9.38
CA GLY A 264 -6.34 8.56 -8.42
C GLY A 264 -7.15 9.78 -8.04
N GLU A 265 -8.42 9.55 -7.73
CA GLU A 265 -9.33 10.51 -7.11
C GLU A 265 -9.89 9.90 -5.83
N LYS A 266 -9.98 10.70 -4.79
CA LYS A 266 -10.50 10.32 -3.48
C LYS A 266 -11.54 11.34 -3.04
N GLU A 267 -12.71 10.84 -2.66
CA GLU A 267 -13.79 11.63 -2.07
C GLU A 267 -13.91 11.38 -0.55
N SER A 268 -12.90 10.73 0.04
CA SER A 268 -12.86 10.41 1.46
C SER A 268 -12.60 11.64 2.31
N ALA A 269 -13.63 12.20 2.86
CA ALA A 269 -13.56 13.42 3.66
C ALA A 269 -13.36 13.15 5.15
N SER A 270 -12.14 12.82 5.58
CA SER A 270 -11.85 12.79 7.02
C SER A 270 -11.79 14.18 7.68
N SER A 271 -11.89 15.26 6.92
CA SER A 271 -11.82 16.65 7.43
C SER A 271 -12.72 17.66 6.72
N GLY A 272 -13.72 17.18 5.96
CA GLY A 272 -14.58 18.07 5.17
C GLY A 272 -13.95 18.50 3.85
N ASN A 273 -12.99 17.78 3.36
CA ASN A 273 -12.40 17.97 2.03
C ASN A 273 -13.34 17.43 0.98
N GLU A 274 -13.51 18.16 -0.09
CA GLU A 274 -14.52 17.85 -1.07
C GLU A 274 -13.94 17.06 -2.25
N GLU A 275 -12.63 17.14 -2.50
CA GLU A 275 -11.98 16.43 -3.60
C GLU A 275 -10.47 16.34 -3.38
N TYR A 276 -9.89 15.17 -3.64
CA TYR A 276 -8.44 14.94 -3.67
C TYR A 276 -8.10 14.21 -4.96
N LYS A 277 -7.16 14.74 -5.72
CA LYS A 277 -6.65 14.15 -6.96
C LYS A 277 -5.15 14.03 -6.88
N ALA A 278 -4.62 12.87 -7.24
CA ALA A 278 -3.18 12.67 -7.31
C ALA A 278 -2.79 11.91 -8.58
N TRP A 279 -1.57 12.14 -9.03
CA TRP A 279 -0.99 11.37 -10.11
C TRP A 279 0.53 11.25 -9.93
N ASP A 280 1.07 10.17 -10.44
CA ASP A 280 2.50 9.91 -10.50
C ASP A 280 2.93 9.45 -11.88
N ILE A 281 4.19 9.66 -12.21
CA ILE A 281 4.84 9.12 -13.38
C ILE A 281 6.33 8.89 -13.11
N GLY A 282 6.84 7.75 -13.53
CA GLY A 282 8.24 7.41 -13.35
C GLY A 282 8.84 6.66 -14.52
N VAL A 283 10.16 6.69 -14.57
CA VAL A 283 10.94 5.87 -15.48
C VAL A 283 12.14 5.28 -14.76
N THR A 284 12.36 3.99 -14.93
CA THR A 284 13.57 3.31 -14.47
C THR A 284 14.32 2.68 -15.65
N TYR A 285 15.64 2.51 -15.50
CA TYR A 285 16.50 1.79 -16.43
C TYR A 285 17.42 0.85 -15.66
N GLY A 286 17.20 -0.46 -15.84
CA GLY A 286 18.00 -1.52 -15.26
C GLY A 286 19.09 -2.02 -16.24
N THR A 287 20.33 -2.10 -15.76
CA THR A 287 21.45 -2.68 -16.52
C THR A 287 22.48 -3.33 -15.60
N GLY A 288 22.64 -4.65 -15.72
CA GLY A 288 23.47 -5.43 -14.81
C GLY A 288 22.96 -5.25 -13.35
N PRO A 289 23.83 -4.88 -12.40
CA PRO A 289 23.42 -4.65 -11.01
C PRO A 289 22.88 -3.23 -10.75
N TRP A 290 22.84 -2.36 -11.74
CA TRP A 290 22.46 -0.96 -11.61
C TRP A 290 21.00 -0.74 -12.02
N THR A 291 20.28 0.07 -11.26
CA THR A 291 18.98 0.65 -11.62
C THR A 291 19.05 2.15 -11.43
N PHE A 292 18.73 2.89 -12.48
CA PHE A 292 18.60 4.34 -12.47
C PHE A 292 17.13 4.69 -12.59
N GLY A 293 16.69 5.78 -11.97
CA GLY A 293 15.29 6.18 -12.11
C GLY A 293 15.02 7.61 -11.69
N VAL A 294 13.89 8.09 -12.16
CA VAL A 294 13.27 9.35 -11.75
C VAL A 294 11.77 9.17 -11.72
N GLU A 295 11.15 9.75 -10.71
CA GLU A 295 9.72 9.76 -10.48
C GLU A 295 9.26 11.17 -10.15
N TYR A 296 8.07 11.54 -10.59
CA TYR A 296 7.39 12.77 -10.26
C TYR A 296 5.98 12.44 -9.81
N ALA A 297 5.52 13.09 -8.74
CA ALA A 297 4.16 12.98 -8.25
C ALA A 297 3.58 14.36 -7.94
N ALA A 298 2.27 14.51 -8.09
CA ALA A 298 1.54 15.71 -7.74
C ALA A 298 0.15 15.37 -7.21
N ALA A 299 -0.33 16.19 -6.29
CA ALA A 299 -1.69 16.11 -5.77
C ALA A 299 -2.31 17.50 -5.67
N ASP A 300 -3.60 17.57 -6.01
CA ASP A 300 -4.47 18.72 -5.82
C ASP A 300 -5.53 18.35 -4.78
N ARG A 301 -5.77 19.19 -3.80
CA ARG A 301 -6.84 19.00 -2.82
C ARG A 301 -7.51 20.30 -2.43
N ASP A 302 -8.80 20.20 -2.20
CA ASP A 302 -9.61 21.29 -1.66
C ASP A 302 -9.66 21.18 -0.14
N GLU A 303 -9.27 22.23 0.58
CA GLU A 303 -9.40 22.29 2.04
C GLU A 303 -10.32 23.44 2.46
N ASN A 304 -11.23 23.15 3.40
CA ASN A 304 -12.03 24.17 4.05
C ASN A 304 -11.18 24.96 5.04
N ASN A 305 -10.95 26.24 4.76
CA ASN A 305 -10.24 27.11 5.69
C ASN A 305 -11.10 27.51 6.91
N ALA A 306 -10.45 27.93 7.99
CA ALA A 306 -11.11 28.31 9.25
C ALA A 306 -12.14 29.46 9.12
N LEU A 307 -12.23 30.13 7.98
CA LEU A 307 -13.16 31.23 7.68
C LEU A 307 -14.35 30.77 6.80
N GLY A 308 -14.43 29.45 6.49
CA GLY A 308 -15.50 28.86 5.67
C GLY A 308 -15.33 29.08 4.18
N GLY A 309 -14.11 29.34 3.70
CA GLY A 309 -13.74 29.33 2.28
C GLY A 309 -13.01 28.03 1.92
N VAL A 310 -13.10 27.63 0.66
CA VAL A 310 -12.30 26.55 0.09
C VAL A 310 -10.95 27.11 -0.34
N GLN A 311 -9.85 26.43 0.00
CA GLN A 311 -8.50 26.71 -0.47
C GLN A 311 -8.04 25.50 -1.27
N GLU A 312 -7.64 25.73 -2.50
CA GLU A 312 -6.94 24.75 -3.32
C GLU A 312 -5.49 24.63 -2.83
N ILE A 313 -5.00 23.42 -2.64
CA ILE A 313 -3.64 23.12 -2.18
C ILE A 313 -3.01 22.17 -3.17
N ASP A 314 -1.88 22.59 -3.73
CA ASP A 314 -1.08 21.83 -4.67
C ASP A 314 0.17 21.30 -3.95
N ASP A 315 0.41 19.98 -4.03
CA ASP A 315 1.61 19.34 -3.57
C ASP A 315 2.36 18.70 -4.75
N THR A 316 3.66 18.87 -4.81
CA THR A 316 4.48 18.24 -5.86
C THR A 316 5.76 17.66 -5.30
N ALA A 317 6.18 16.51 -5.83
CA ALA A 317 7.44 15.88 -5.48
C ALA A 317 8.16 15.33 -6.71
N ILE A 318 9.49 15.43 -6.71
CA ILE A 318 10.35 14.74 -7.65
C ILE A 318 11.45 14.00 -6.89
N ILE A 319 11.66 12.74 -7.24
CA ILE A 319 12.73 11.92 -6.70
C ILE A 319 13.52 11.28 -7.84
N GLY A 320 14.82 11.15 -7.67
CA GLY A 320 15.63 10.46 -8.68
C GLY A 320 16.96 10.02 -8.13
N GLY A 321 17.52 8.98 -8.75
CA GLY A 321 18.81 8.47 -8.33
C GLY A 321 19.19 7.13 -8.92
N VAL A 322 19.98 6.37 -8.17
CA VAL A 322 20.58 5.12 -8.61
C VAL A 322 20.61 4.12 -7.46
N ALA A 323 20.26 2.87 -7.77
CA ALA A 323 20.45 1.73 -6.89
C ALA A 323 21.45 0.75 -7.48
N TYR A 324 22.15 0.04 -6.61
CA TYR A 324 23.11 -1.01 -6.93
C TYR A 324 22.82 -2.27 -6.13
N SER A 325 22.54 -3.36 -6.82
CA SER A 325 22.36 -4.67 -6.18
C SER A 325 23.72 -5.29 -5.84
N LEU A 326 23.96 -5.49 -4.57
CA LEU A 326 25.15 -6.16 -4.04
C LEU A 326 25.08 -7.69 -4.16
N GLY A 327 23.88 -8.23 -4.48
CA GLY A 327 23.59 -9.65 -4.47
C GLY A 327 23.20 -10.16 -3.08
N GLY A 328 22.64 -11.38 -3.03
CA GLY A 328 22.22 -12.01 -1.76
C GLY A 328 21.10 -11.24 -1.02
N GLY A 329 20.26 -10.50 -1.74
CA GLY A 329 19.21 -9.69 -1.15
C GLY A 329 19.63 -8.28 -0.70
N ALA A 330 20.92 -7.94 -0.78
CA ALA A 330 21.44 -6.66 -0.35
C ALA A 330 21.48 -5.62 -1.49
N ASN A 331 21.05 -4.40 -1.19
CA ASN A 331 21.03 -3.26 -2.11
C ASN A 331 21.55 -1.99 -1.42
N VAL A 332 22.10 -1.09 -2.19
CA VAL A 332 22.45 0.26 -1.75
C VAL A 332 21.98 1.26 -2.80
N SER A 333 21.44 2.38 -2.36
CA SER A 333 20.97 3.44 -3.25
C SER A 333 21.52 4.81 -2.85
N LEU A 334 21.52 5.73 -3.81
CA LEU A 334 21.76 7.15 -3.62
C LEU A 334 20.71 7.92 -4.40
N GLY A 335 19.97 8.78 -3.71
CA GLY A 335 18.88 9.54 -4.30
C GLY A 335 18.84 10.98 -3.84
N TYR A 336 18.10 11.78 -4.59
CA TYR A 336 17.73 13.15 -4.27
C TYR A 336 16.23 13.30 -4.40
N LYS A 337 15.59 13.89 -3.39
CA LYS A 337 14.16 14.25 -3.38
C LYS A 337 14.01 15.76 -3.21
N TYR A 338 13.11 16.36 -3.96
CA TYR A 338 12.64 17.73 -3.80
C TYR A 338 11.12 17.72 -3.78
N GLY A 339 10.53 18.55 -2.94
CA GLY A 339 9.09 18.69 -2.85
C GLY A 339 8.67 20.11 -2.49
N GLU A 340 7.52 20.49 -2.97
CA GLU A 340 6.80 21.73 -2.67
C GLU A 340 5.39 21.38 -2.21
N GLY A 341 4.92 22.07 -1.15
CA GLY A 341 3.56 21.98 -0.66
C GLY A 341 2.98 23.37 -0.44
N ASP A 342 1.87 23.68 -1.07
CA ASP A 342 1.23 25.00 -1.00
C ASP A 342 0.61 25.30 0.37
N ALA A 343 0.29 24.25 1.15
CA ALA A 343 -0.12 24.45 2.52
C ALA A 343 1.00 25.13 3.30
N ASN A 344 0.82 26.43 3.56
CA ASN A 344 1.81 27.27 4.25
C ASN A 344 3.13 27.55 3.50
N ASN A 345 3.17 27.40 2.17
CA ASN A 345 4.35 27.58 1.31
C ASN A 345 5.55 26.78 1.81
N ARG A 346 5.39 25.47 1.92
CA ARG A 346 6.43 24.55 2.33
C ARG A 346 7.27 24.11 1.15
N GLU A 347 8.56 24.01 1.32
CA GLU A 347 9.47 23.40 0.34
C GLU A 347 10.63 22.68 1.05
N GLY A 348 11.20 21.68 0.40
CA GLY A 348 12.33 20.98 0.95
C GLY A 348 13.06 20.13 -0.06
N SER A 349 14.34 19.89 0.22
CA SER A 349 15.14 18.95 -0.55
C SER A 349 16.10 18.15 0.31
N ALA A 350 16.38 16.92 -0.12
CA ALA A 350 17.30 16.04 0.57
C ALA A 350 18.12 15.18 -0.42
N LEU A 351 19.38 14.99 -0.07
CA LEU A 351 20.21 13.92 -0.61
C LEU A 351 20.15 12.76 0.39
N PHE A 352 19.84 11.56 -0.06
CA PHE A 352 19.71 10.40 0.82
C PHE A 352 20.42 9.17 0.27
N THR A 353 20.73 8.23 1.14
CA THR A 353 21.20 6.88 0.80
C THR A 353 20.40 5.87 1.61
N GLU A 354 20.01 4.77 0.95
CA GLU A 354 19.43 3.60 1.59
C GLU A 354 20.43 2.45 1.55
N PHE A 355 20.37 1.62 2.56
CA PHE A 355 20.97 0.29 2.56
C PHE A 355 19.89 -0.71 3.01
N GLY A 356 19.51 -1.61 2.11
CA GLY A 356 18.47 -2.59 2.35
C GLY A 356 18.96 -4.01 2.21
N VAL A 357 18.39 -4.90 3.03
CA VAL A 357 18.63 -6.34 2.97
C VAL A 357 17.29 -7.07 3.06
N LYS A 358 16.99 -7.91 2.05
CA LYS A 358 15.87 -8.88 2.08
C LYS A 358 16.41 -10.28 2.32
N PHE A 359 15.80 -11.07 3.20
CA PHE A 359 16.25 -12.40 3.60
C PHE A 359 15.13 -13.44 3.73
#